data_8cd50c224e387ef60f50a81039f70f7c
#
_entry.id   8cd50c224e387ef60f50a81039f70f7c
#
_cell.length_a   1.000
_cell.length_b   1.000
_cell.length_c   1.000
_cell.angle_alpha   90.00
_cell.angle_beta   90.00
_cell.angle_gamma   90.00
#
_symmetry.space_group_name_H-M   'P 1'
#
loop_
_entity.id
_entity.type
_entity.pdbx_description
1 polymer ?
#
loop_
_entity_poly.entity_id
_entity_poly.type
_entity_poly.pdbx_seq_one_letter_code
_entity_poly.pdbx_strand_id
1 'polypeptide(L)'
;RHGNRIDFVNPDWFLTAEHRYDPHVSENGHIQAKQLATRLKKEKISHIFASPFLRTVQTANYTAEALDLPLKLEWGLCEWLNPEWMTEMPETMSVEALCQRFPRIDRSYKSNITNYPETAESCLKRTGETAKRLAAEFPEDMLLVGHGASVLGSAIGLADVAETEINASLCCLVKVVRRDVKWSIELNGDTSHLTDTEATIRFN
;
A
#
# COMPACT_ATOMS: atom_id res chain seq x y z
N ARG A 1 -4.54 2.19 0.83
CA ARG A 1 -3.39 3.06 0.61
C ARG A 1 -2.68 3.36 1.93
N HIS A 2 -1.33 3.58 1.89
CA HIS A 2 -0.56 3.99 3.08
C HIS A 2 -1.10 5.27 3.75
N GLY A 3 -0.75 5.46 5.03
CA GLY A 3 -1.06 6.68 5.78
C GLY A 3 -0.27 7.90 5.32
N ASN A 4 -0.56 9.07 5.93
CA ASN A 4 0.11 10.32 5.58
C ASN A 4 1.63 10.22 5.71
N ARG A 5 2.35 10.86 4.78
CA ARG A 5 3.81 10.82 4.66
C ARG A 5 4.46 12.00 5.36
N ILE A 6 5.69 11.81 5.85
CA ILE A 6 6.46 12.87 6.52
C ILE A 6 6.75 14.05 5.57
N ASP A 7 7.04 13.80 4.31
CA ASP A 7 7.34 14.83 3.32
C ASP A 7 6.11 15.65 2.89
N PHE A 8 4.89 15.20 3.22
CA PHE A 8 3.67 15.99 3.03
C PHE A 8 3.46 17.04 4.13
N VAL A 9 4.08 16.86 5.29
CA VAL A 9 4.00 17.80 6.44
C VAL A 9 5.34 18.51 6.70
N ASN A 10 6.43 18.01 6.14
CA ASN A 10 7.75 18.60 6.16
C ASN A 10 8.39 18.51 4.77
N PRO A 11 8.17 19.48 3.87
CA PRO A 11 8.68 19.43 2.49
C PRO A 11 10.22 19.36 2.40
N ASP A 12 10.94 19.82 3.44
CA ASP A 12 12.41 19.79 3.47
C ASP A 12 12.97 18.45 3.95
N TRP A 13 12.12 17.50 4.34
CA TRP A 13 12.54 16.21 4.87
C TRP A 13 13.53 15.48 3.94
N PHE A 14 13.27 15.45 2.64
CA PHE A 14 14.10 14.72 1.69
C PHE A 14 15.50 15.35 1.45
N LEU A 15 15.76 16.59 1.91
CA LEU A 15 17.09 17.20 1.81
C LEU A 15 18.13 16.49 2.69
N THR A 16 17.68 15.85 3.78
CA THR A 16 18.53 15.16 4.76
C THR A 16 18.22 13.68 4.89
N ALA A 17 17.27 13.16 4.13
CA ALA A 17 16.84 11.78 4.20
C ALA A 17 17.90 10.82 3.63
N GLU A 18 18.16 9.73 4.32
CA GLU A 18 19.03 8.65 3.86
C GLU A 18 18.46 8.00 2.58
N HIS A 19 17.14 7.70 2.57
CA HIS A 19 16.41 7.16 1.42
C HIS A 19 15.35 8.17 0.95
N ARG A 20 15.78 9.14 0.14
CA ARG A 20 14.97 10.31 -0.24
C ARG A 20 13.65 9.99 -0.92
N TYR A 21 13.55 8.84 -1.59
CA TYR A 21 12.33 8.39 -2.28
C TYR A 21 11.49 7.42 -1.44
N ASP A 22 11.92 7.13 -0.20
CA ASP A 22 11.21 6.24 0.71
C ASP A 22 10.80 6.94 2.04
N PRO A 23 10.01 8.04 1.97
CA PRO A 23 9.54 8.73 3.17
C PRO A 23 8.69 7.80 4.04
N HIS A 24 8.92 7.87 5.34
CA HIS A 24 8.12 7.20 6.34
C HIS A 24 6.78 7.92 6.56
N VAL A 25 5.87 7.29 7.30
CA VAL A 25 4.62 7.95 7.70
C VAL A 25 4.87 9.09 8.69
N SER A 26 4.06 10.16 8.62
CA SER A 26 4.03 11.23 9.61
C SER A 26 3.36 10.76 10.92
N GLU A 27 3.35 11.61 11.95
CA GLU A 27 2.59 11.34 13.18
C GLU A 27 1.09 11.09 12.88
N ASN A 28 0.49 11.92 12.02
CA ASN A 28 -0.88 11.70 11.55
C ASN A 28 -1.01 10.38 10.79
N GLY A 29 -0.01 10.00 9.99
CA GLY A 29 0.00 8.72 9.29
C GLY A 29 0.02 7.52 10.24
N HIS A 30 0.72 7.61 11.35
CA HIS A 30 0.67 6.58 12.41
C HIS A 30 -0.72 6.49 13.06
N ILE A 31 -1.37 7.63 13.34
CA ILE A 31 -2.75 7.67 13.86
C ILE A 31 -3.71 7.03 12.87
N GLN A 32 -3.64 7.42 11.60
CA GLN A 32 -4.47 6.85 10.53
C GLN A 32 -4.28 5.33 10.41
N ALA A 33 -3.05 4.84 10.44
CA ALA A 33 -2.76 3.41 10.35
C ALA A 33 -3.34 2.61 11.53
N LYS A 34 -3.32 3.16 12.75
CA LYS A 34 -3.97 2.58 13.94
C LYS A 34 -5.49 2.54 13.79
N GLN A 35 -6.09 3.60 13.27
CA GLN A 35 -7.54 3.68 13.02
C GLN A 35 -7.95 2.67 11.94
N LEU A 36 -7.18 2.55 10.88
CA LEU A 36 -7.37 1.53 9.84
C LEU A 36 -7.28 0.12 10.43
N ALA A 37 -6.25 -0.18 11.23
CA ALA A 37 -6.09 -1.47 11.87
C ALA A 37 -7.30 -1.83 12.76
N THR A 38 -7.83 -0.86 13.50
CA THR A 38 -9.06 -1.03 14.30
C THR A 38 -10.26 -1.35 13.42
N ARG A 39 -10.41 -0.65 12.30
CA ARG A 39 -11.49 -0.90 11.31
C ARG A 39 -11.38 -2.32 10.73
N LEU A 40 -10.17 -2.75 10.39
CA LEU A 40 -9.92 -4.03 9.74
C LEU A 40 -10.10 -5.25 10.65
N LYS A 41 -10.15 -5.08 11.98
CA LYS A 41 -10.54 -6.18 12.90
C LYS A 41 -11.93 -6.76 12.62
N LYS A 42 -12.78 -6.03 11.91
CA LYS A 42 -14.12 -6.48 11.50
C LYS A 42 -14.12 -7.35 10.24
N GLU A 43 -13.00 -7.39 9.53
CA GLU A 43 -12.82 -8.17 8.30
C GLU A 43 -12.13 -9.52 8.62
N LYS A 44 -12.39 -10.55 7.80
CA LYS A 44 -11.82 -11.90 7.97
C LYS A 44 -10.50 -12.06 7.21
N ILE A 45 -9.57 -11.13 7.41
CA ILE A 45 -8.29 -11.14 6.71
C ILE A 45 -7.42 -12.30 7.17
N SER A 46 -6.90 -13.09 6.23
CA SER A 46 -5.98 -14.22 6.46
C SER A 46 -4.56 -13.94 6.01
N HIS A 47 -4.36 -13.00 5.07
CA HIS A 47 -3.06 -12.66 4.53
C HIS A 47 -2.88 -11.15 4.44
N ILE A 48 -1.67 -10.66 4.71
CA ILE A 48 -1.31 -9.24 4.57
C ILE A 48 -0.09 -9.15 3.67
N PHE A 49 -0.22 -8.39 2.58
CA PHE A 49 0.85 -8.05 1.66
C PHE A 49 1.04 -6.53 1.67
N ALA A 50 2.29 -6.10 1.68
CA ALA A 50 2.63 -4.68 1.58
C ALA A 50 3.74 -4.46 0.55
N SER A 51 3.66 -3.34 -0.15
CA SER A 51 4.82 -2.79 -0.84
C SER A 51 6.01 -2.68 0.14
N PRO A 52 7.26 -2.93 -0.30
CA PRO A 52 8.43 -2.87 0.59
C PRO A 52 8.86 -1.44 0.97
N PHE A 53 8.19 -0.40 0.47
CA PHE A 53 8.43 0.99 0.89
C PHE A 53 8.06 1.17 2.36
N LEU A 54 8.87 1.95 3.09
CA LEU A 54 8.76 2.07 4.55
C LEU A 54 7.35 2.49 5.01
N ARG A 55 6.73 3.48 4.34
CA ARG A 55 5.38 3.97 4.69
C ARG A 55 4.28 2.91 4.58
N THR A 56 4.38 2.02 3.62
CA THR A 56 3.43 0.91 3.43
C THR A 56 3.66 -0.20 4.45
N VAL A 57 4.91 -0.52 4.74
CA VAL A 57 5.29 -1.46 5.80
C VAL A 57 4.79 -0.96 7.17
N GLN A 58 5.03 0.31 7.49
CA GLN A 58 4.55 0.92 8.73
C GLN A 58 3.03 0.88 8.85
N THR A 59 2.32 1.23 7.77
CA THR A 59 0.84 1.18 7.76
C THR A 59 0.34 -0.24 7.94
N ALA A 60 0.89 -1.21 7.22
CA ALA A 60 0.50 -2.61 7.27
C ALA A 60 0.80 -3.27 8.61
N ASN A 61 1.92 -2.87 9.26
CA ASN A 61 2.37 -3.48 10.51
C ASN A 61 1.35 -3.32 11.64
N TYR A 62 0.66 -2.17 11.74
CA TYR A 62 -0.41 -1.98 12.73
C TYR A 62 -1.54 -3.00 12.57
N THR A 63 -1.91 -3.31 11.32
CA THR A 63 -2.93 -4.33 11.05
C THR A 63 -2.38 -5.75 11.32
N ALA A 64 -1.13 -6.01 10.93
CA ALA A 64 -0.48 -7.29 11.20
C ALA A 64 -0.40 -7.60 12.71
N GLU A 65 -0.07 -6.59 13.53
CA GLU A 65 -0.10 -6.70 14.99
C GLU A 65 -1.51 -6.92 15.53
N ALA A 66 -2.49 -6.15 15.04
CA ALA A 66 -3.87 -6.19 15.50
C ALA A 66 -4.59 -7.50 15.18
N LEU A 67 -4.18 -8.20 14.11
CA LEU A 67 -4.75 -9.47 13.64
C LEU A 67 -3.86 -10.68 13.96
N ASP A 68 -2.69 -10.46 14.53
CA ASP A 68 -1.68 -11.50 14.78
C ASP A 68 -1.29 -12.29 13.53
N LEU A 69 -1.04 -11.59 12.43
CA LEU A 69 -0.71 -12.16 11.12
C LEU A 69 0.72 -11.79 10.69
N PRO A 70 1.39 -12.65 9.90
CA PRO A 70 2.63 -12.28 9.23
C PRO A 70 2.40 -11.25 8.14
N LEU A 71 3.43 -10.43 7.88
CA LEU A 71 3.46 -9.42 6.83
C LEU A 71 4.38 -9.87 5.69
N LYS A 72 3.83 -9.99 4.48
CA LYS A 72 4.56 -10.38 3.27
C LYS A 72 4.91 -9.15 2.44
N LEU A 73 6.19 -8.99 2.08
CA LEU A 73 6.65 -7.87 1.24
C LEU A 73 6.51 -8.22 -0.24
N GLU A 74 5.68 -7.46 -0.96
CA GLU A 74 5.36 -7.70 -2.36
C GLU A 74 5.74 -6.51 -3.24
N TRP A 75 6.81 -6.64 -4.03
CA TRP A 75 7.28 -5.61 -4.95
C TRP A 75 6.26 -5.28 -6.04
N GLY A 76 5.41 -6.22 -6.42
CA GLY A 76 4.33 -5.99 -7.36
C GLY A 76 3.34 -4.91 -6.91
N LEU A 77 3.32 -4.55 -5.62
CA LEU A 77 2.50 -3.47 -5.04
C LEU A 77 3.27 -2.15 -4.87
N CYS A 78 4.53 -2.05 -5.32
CA CYS A 78 5.33 -0.85 -5.10
C CYS A 78 4.75 0.39 -5.80
N GLU A 79 5.28 1.56 -5.42
CA GLU A 79 4.90 2.85 -6.01
C GLU A 79 5.12 2.85 -7.53
N TRP A 80 4.40 3.69 -8.24
CA TRP A 80 4.72 3.98 -9.62
C TRP A 80 6.12 4.59 -9.71
N LEU A 81 7.01 3.87 -10.40
CA LEU A 81 8.41 4.26 -10.57
C LEU A 81 8.55 5.30 -11.70
N ASN A 82 7.90 6.45 -11.50
CA ASN A 82 7.83 7.54 -12.45
C ASN A 82 9.17 8.31 -12.50
N PRO A 83 9.85 8.36 -13.65
CA PRO A 83 11.13 9.06 -13.80
C PRO A 83 11.05 10.59 -13.62
N GLU A 84 9.85 11.17 -13.71
CA GLU A 84 9.64 12.59 -13.41
C GLU A 84 9.70 12.90 -11.90
N TRP A 85 9.41 11.91 -11.05
CA TRP A 85 9.44 12.05 -9.58
C TRP A 85 10.72 11.49 -8.97
N MET A 86 11.26 10.44 -9.58
CA MET A 86 12.42 9.71 -9.10
C MET A 86 13.45 9.66 -10.24
N THR A 87 14.59 10.32 -10.05
CA THR A 87 15.64 10.40 -11.08
C THR A 87 16.41 9.10 -11.29
N GLU A 88 16.20 8.13 -10.39
CA GLU A 88 16.81 6.80 -10.40
C GLU A 88 15.91 5.80 -9.68
N MET A 89 16.21 4.51 -9.78
CA MET A 89 15.53 3.48 -9.00
C MET A 89 15.57 3.85 -7.51
N PRO A 90 14.41 3.99 -6.83
CA PRO A 90 14.39 4.39 -5.43
C PRO A 90 15.11 3.36 -4.56
N GLU A 91 16.07 3.83 -3.78
CA GLU A 91 16.67 3.04 -2.72
C GLU A 91 15.71 2.98 -1.54
N THR A 92 15.39 1.76 -1.11
CA THR A 92 14.55 1.50 0.06
C THR A 92 15.38 0.86 1.17
N MET A 93 14.84 0.84 2.37
CA MET A 93 15.45 0.09 3.47
C MET A 93 15.61 -1.39 3.06
N SER A 94 16.75 -2.00 3.39
CA SER A 94 16.98 -3.43 3.08
C SER A 94 15.95 -4.33 3.78
N VAL A 95 15.69 -5.48 3.21
CA VAL A 95 14.76 -6.47 3.81
C VAL A 95 15.25 -6.89 5.20
N GLU A 96 16.56 -7.02 5.39
CA GLU A 96 17.15 -7.36 6.69
C GLU A 96 16.87 -6.28 7.74
N ALA A 97 17.04 -5.01 7.39
CA ALA A 97 16.75 -3.88 8.27
C ALA A 97 15.25 -3.75 8.57
N LEU A 98 14.40 -3.96 7.55
CA LEU A 98 12.96 -4.01 7.75
C LEU A 98 12.54 -5.14 8.70
N CYS A 99 13.11 -6.34 8.55
CA CYS A 99 12.83 -7.48 9.41
C CYS A 99 13.30 -7.28 10.86
N GLN A 100 14.38 -6.53 11.08
CA GLN A 100 14.82 -6.15 12.42
C GLN A 100 13.84 -5.18 13.09
N ARG A 101 13.33 -4.23 12.32
CA ARG A 101 12.40 -3.21 12.80
C ARG A 101 10.96 -3.70 12.92
N PHE A 102 10.56 -4.62 12.03
CA PHE A 102 9.20 -5.17 11.92
C PHE A 102 9.25 -6.70 11.97
N PRO A 103 9.26 -7.30 13.17
CA PRO A 103 9.50 -8.75 13.36
C PRO A 103 8.42 -9.65 12.73
N ARG A 104 7.24 -9.10 12.38
CA ARG A 104 6.16 -9.85 11.73
C ARG A 104 6.38 -10.07 10.23
N ILE A 105 7.42 -9.47 9.64
CA ILE A 105 7.75 -9.70 8.24
C ILE A 105 8.12 -11.17 8.02
N ASP A 106 7.42 -11.81 7.11
CA ASP A 106 7.68 -13.19 6.69
C ASP A 106 8.92 -13.23 5.78
N ARG A 107 10.05 -13.66 6.32
CA ARG A 107 11.33 -13.78 5.59
C ARG A 107 11.33 -14.86 4.51
N SER A 108 10.39 -15.80 4.57
CA SER A 108 10.28 -16.88 3.60
C SER A 108 9.58 -16.44 2.32
N TYR A 109 8.69 -15.43 2.41
CA TYR A 109 8.02 -14.88 1.24
C TYR A 109 8.99 -14.09 0.36
N LYS A 110 8.99 -14.36 -0.94
CA LYS A 110 9.83 -13.69 -1.94
C LYS A 110 8.98 -13.13 -3.05
N SER A 111 9.30 -11.91 -3.47
CA SER A 111 8.75 -11.30 -4.68
C SER A 111 9.85 -10.69 -5.52
N ASN A 112 9.62 -10.56 -6.81
CA ASN A 112 10.59 -10.00 -7.75
C ASN A 112 10.58 -8.48 -7.67
N ILE A 113 11.76 -7.87 -7.67
CA ILE A 113 11.93 -6.42 -7.75
C ILE A 113 11.41 -5.94 -9.12
N THR A 114 10.66 -4.86 -9.09
CA THR A 114 10.11 -4.20 -10.27
C THR A 114 11.19 -3.43 -11.05
N ASN A 115 11.00 -3.28 -12.36
CA ASN A 115 11.90 -2.53 -13.23
C ASN A 115 11.64 -1.02 -13.13
N TYR A 116 12.71 -0.24 -13.21
CA TYR A 116 12.70 1.22 -13.31
C TYR A 116 13.30 1.64 -14.67
N PRO A 117 12.83 2.69 -15.33
CA PRO A 117 11.61 3.46 -15.04
C PRO A 117 10.33 2.77 -15.52
N GLU A 118 9.19 3.31 -15.10
CA GLU A 118 7.87 2.77 -15.40
C GLU A 118 6.94 3.83 -15.98
N THR A 119 6.15 3.47 -17.01
CA THR A 119 5.03 4.32 -17.46
C THR A 119 3.82 4.12 -16.54
N ALA A 120 2.86 5.07 -16.55
CA ALA A 120 1.62 4.92 -15.79
C ALA A 120 0.88 3.63 -16.19
N GLU A 121 0.78 3.34 -17.49
CA GLU A 121 0.14 2.14 -18.02
C GLU A 121 0.82 0.86 -17.51
N SER A 122 2.16 0.80 -17.54
CA SER A 122 2.90 -0.37 -17.07
C SER A 122 2.76 -0.57 -15.55
N CYS A 123 2.68 0.50 -14.78
CA CYS A 123 2.41 0.48 -13.35
C CYS A 123 1.02 -0.11 -13.04
N LEU A 124 -0.03 0.40 -13.69
CA LEU A 124 -1.39 -0.10 -13.51
C LEU A 124 -1.51 -1.57 -13.92
N LYS A 125 -0.87 -1.95 -15.03
CA LYS A 125 -0.82 -3.35 -15.49
C LYS A 125 -0.12 -4.24 -14.47
N ARG A 126 1.08 -3.88 -14.01
CA ARG A 126 1.85 -4.64 -13.00
C ARG A 126 1.04 -4.88 -11.73
N THR A 127 0.45 -3.82 -11.20
CA THR A 127 -0.30 -3.90 -9.93
C THR A 127 -1.59 -4.69 -10.08
N GLY A 128 -2.28 -4.58 -11.22
CA GLY A 128 -3.44 -5.39 -11.55
C GLY A 128 -3.12 -6.89 -11.72
N GLU A 129 -2.05 -7.21 -12.43
CA GLU A 129 -1.56 -8.59 -12.60
C GLU A 129 -1.12 -9.18 -11.25
N THR A 130 -0.47 -8.37 -10.40
CA THR A 130 -0.09 -8.78 -9.05
C THR A 130 -1.32 -9.12 -8.21
N ALA A 131 -2.36 -8.29 -8.21
CA ALA A 131 -3.58 -8.55 -7.47
C ALA A 131 -4.29 -9.83 -7.96
N LYS A 132 -4.35 -10.06 -9.27
CA LYS A 132 -4.89 -11.29 -9.86
C LYS A 132 -4.09 -12.54 -9.44
N ARG A 133 -2.77 -12.46 -9.51
CA ARG A 133 -1.88 -13.55 -9.10
C ARG A 133 -2.06 -13.88 -7.63
N LEU A 134 -2.04 -12.88 -6.75
CA LEU A 134 -2.22 -13.09 -5.32
C LEU A 134 -3.60 -13.70 -5.00
N ALA A 135 -4.66 -13.23 -5.68
CA ALA A 135 -6.01 -13.79 -5.51
C ALA A 135 -6.14 -15.24 -6.00
N ALA A 136 -5.30 -15.66 -6.94
CA ALA A 136 -5.25 -17.05 -7.42
C ALA A 136 -4.41 -17.95 -6.50
N GLU A 137 -3.29 -17.43 -5.96
CA GLU A 137 -2.39 -18.18 -5.09
C GLU A 137 -2.90 -18.30 -3.65
N PHE A 138 -3.64 -17.29 -3.17
CA PHE A 138 -4.18 -17.20 -1.82
C PHE A 138 -5.69 -17.00 -1.89
N PRO A 139 -6.49 -18.07 -1.82
CA PRO A 139 -7.94 -18.00 -2.02
C PRO A 139 -8.71 -17.35 -0.87
N GLU A 140 -8.07 -17.16 0.29
CA GLU A 140 -8.66 -16.51 1.46
C GLU A 140 -8.64 -14.98 1.31
N ASP A 141 -9.43 -14.29 2.14
CA ASP A 141 -9.46 -12.84 2.18
C ASP A 141 -8.08 -12.26 2.55
N MET A 142 -7.66 -11.25 1.81
CA MET A 142 -6.35 -10.63 1.99
C MET A 142 -6.42 -9.12 2.04
N LEU A 143 -5.44 -8.52 2.70
CA LEU A 143 -5.16 -7.10 2.70
C LEU A 143 -3.94 -6.81 1.82
N LEU A 144 -4.09 -5.91 0.86
CA LEU A 144 -3.00 -5.34 0.06
C LEU A 144 -2.75 -3.90 0.49
N VAL A 145 -1.55 -3.59 0.97
CA VAL A 145 -1.17 -2.22 1.38
C VAL A 145 -0.16 -1.66 0.40
N GLY A 146 -0.55 -0.58 -0.26
CA GLY A 146 0.25 0.03 -1.32
C GLY A 146 0.08 1.55 -1.40
N HIS A 147 0.19 2.05 -2.61
CA HIS A 147 0.21 3.46 -2.97
C HIS A 147 -1.04 3.82 -3.78
N GLY A 148 -1.21 5.10 -4.12
CA GLY A 148 -2.33 5.51 -4.96
C GLY A 148 -2.42 4.69 -6.26
N ALA A 149 -1.33 4.61 -6.99
CA ALA A 149 -1.27 3.86 -8.25
C ALA A 149 -1.50 2.36 -8.09
N SER A 150 -0.97 1.73 -7.03
CA SER A 150 -1.18 0.30 -6.80
C SER A 150 -2.61 -0.03 -6.33
N VAL A 151 -3.26 0.87 -5.60
CA VAL A 151 -4.70 0.73 -5.28
C VAL A 151 -5.54 0.80 -6.56
N LEU A 152 -5.27 1.79 -7.42
CA LEU A 152 -5.94 1.94 -8.72
C LEU A 152 -5.77 0.69 -9.56
N GLY A 153 -4.53 0.30 -9.85
CA GLY A 153 -4.25 -0.82 -10.73
C GLY A 153 -4.77 -2.16 -10.20
N SER A 154 -4.70 -2.39 -8.88
CA SER A 154 -5.26 -3.60 -8.27
C SER A 154 -6.79 -3.67 -8.41
N ALA A 155 -7.50 -2.56 -8.15
CA ALA A 155 -8.96 -2.49 -8.28
C ALA A 155 -9.41 -2.64 -9.74
N ILE A 156 -8.79 -1.93 -10.67
CA ILE A 156 -9.06 -2.02 -12.12
C ILE A 156 -8.79 -3.45 -12.61
N GLY A 157 -7.65 -4.01 -12.23
CA GLY A 157 -7.26 -5.35 -12.66
C GLY A 157 -8.24 -6.44 -12.21
N LEU A 158 -8.80 -6.34 -11.01
CA LEU A 158 -9.74 -7.31 -10.48
C LEU A 158 -11.18 -7.06 -10.98
N ALA A 159 -11.68 -5.83 -10.85
CA ALA A 159 -13.10 -5.53 -11.03
C ALA A 159 -13.48 -5.05 -12.44
N ASP A 160 -12.50 -4.86 -13.34
CA ASP A 160 -12.70 -4.37 -14.73
C ASP A 160 -13.53 -3.06 -14.78
N VAL A 161 -13.10 -2.09 -13.97
CA VAL A 161 -13.72 -0.76 -13.87
C VAL A 161 -12.78 0.30 -14.43
N ALA A 162 -13.31 1.49 -14.76
CA ALA A 162 -12.48 2.60 -15.21
C ALA A 162 -11.65 3.20 -14.07
N GLU A 163 -10.46 3.70 -14.38
CA GLU A 163 -9.56 4.34 -13.41
C GLU A 163 -10.23 5.50 -12.67
N THR A 164 -11.01 6.31 -13.39
CA THR A 164 -11.74 7.46 -12.84
C THR A 164 -12.82 7.09 -11.81
N GLU A 165 -13.19 5.83 -11.73
CA GLU A 165 -14.18 5.34 -10.77
C GLU A 165 -13.57 4.99 -9.40
N ILE A 166 -12.22 4.95 -9.28
CA ILE A 166 -11.54 4.52 -8.05
C ILE A 166 -11.07 5.74 -7.25
N ASN A 167 -11.50 5.81 -5.99
CA ASN A 167 -10.99 6.78 -5.02
C ASN A 167 -9.85 6.14 -4.20
N ALA A 168 -8.64 6.68 -4.34
CA ALA A 168 -7.44 6.19 -3.66
C ALA A 168 -6.82 7.25 -2.74
N SER A 169 -7.62 7.92 -1.91
CA SER A 169 -7.13 8.88 -0.91
C SER A 169 -6.24 8.24 0.17
N LEU A 170 -5.51 9.06 0.93
CA LEU A 170 -4.59 8.58 1.97
C LEU A 170 -5.32 7.70 3.00
N CYS A 171 -4.72 6.57 3.32
CA CYS A 171 -5.21 5.59 4.30
C CYS A 171 -6.66 5.11 4.06
N CYS A 172 -7.15 5.23 2.81
CA CYS A 172 -8.47 4.74 2.43
C CYS A 172 -8.49 3.22 2.32
N LEU A 173 -9.69 2.68 2.35
CA LEU A 173 -10.00 1.28 2.11
C LEU A 173 -10.82 1.13 0.83
N VAL A 174 -10.29 0.40 -0.14
CA VAL A 174 -11.02 -0.11 -1.31
C VAL A 174 -11.24 -1.60 -1.08
N LYS A 175 -12.50 -2.04 -1.07
CA LYS A 175 -12.85 -3.44 -0.89
C LYS A 175 -13.44 -3.99 -2.17
N VAL A 176 -12.77 -5.00 -2.70
CA VAL A 176 -13.18 -5.72 -3.92
C VAL A 176 -13.57 -7.14 -3.52
N VAL A 177 -14.75 -7.57 -3.90
CA VAL A 177 -15.29 -8.89 -3.56
C VAL A 177 -15.55 -9.71 -4.81
N ARG A 178 -15.27 -11.02 -4.73
CA ARG A 178 -15.60 -11.97 -5.77
C ARG A 178 -16.88 -12.72 -5.38
N ARG A 179 -17.88 -12.66 -6.26
CA ARG A 179 -19.09 -13.48 -6.16
C ARG A 179 -19.19 -14.32 -7.43
N ASP A 180 -19.14 -15.61 -7.26
CA ASP A 180 -18.98 -16.58 -8.35
C ASP A 180 -17.68 -16.29 -9.15
N VAL A 181 -17.82 -15.86 -10.40
CA VAL A 181 -16.67 -15.53 -11.29
C VAL A 181 -16.44 -14.03 -11.45
N LYS A 182 -17.32 -13.18 -10.88
CA LYS A 182 -17.28 -11.73 -11.06
C LYS A 182 -16.73 -11.01 -9.82
N TRP A 183 -15.81 -10.09 -10.06
CA TRP A 183 -15.32 -9.15 -9.05
C TRP A 183 -16.15 -7.86 -9.08
N SER A 184 -16.42 -7.29 -7.92
CA SER A 184 -17.12 -6.01 -7.77
C SER A 184 -16.56 -5.20 -6.62
N ILE A 185 -16.63 -3.87 -6.73
CA ILE A 185 -16.21 -2.96 -5.67
C ILE A 185 -17.35 -2.81 -4.66
N GLU A 186 -17.10 -3.18 -3.42
CA GLU A 186 -18.03 -3.05 -2.31
C GLU A 186 -17.79 -1.77 -1.50
N LEU A 187 -16.51 -1.35 -1.34
CA LEU A 187 -16.11 -0.07 -0.77
C LEU A 187 -15.15 0.62 -1.72
N ASN A 188 -15.36 1.90 -1.97
CA ASN A 188 -14.54 2.70 -2.89
C ASN A 188 -13.95 3.92 -2.18
N GLY A 189 -12.74 3.73 -1.63
CA GLY A 189 -12.04 4.82 -0.97
C GLY A 189 -12.63 5.21 0.38
N ASP A 190 -13.18 4.24 1.12
CA ASP A 190 -13.75 4.48 2.46
C ASP A 190 -12.68 5.03 3.41
N THR A 191 -12.97 6.18 4.01
CA THR A 191 -12.16 6.86 5.03
C THR A 191 -12.93 7.10 6.31
N SER A 192 -14.08 6.47 6.48
CA SER A 192 -14.97 6.67 7.65
C SER A 192 -14.33 6.31 9.00
N HIS A 193 -13.24 5.54 8.97
CA HIS A 193 -12.43 5.19 10.14
C HIS A 193 -11.44 6.30 10.56
N LEU A 194 -11.22 7.31 9.71
CA LEU A 194 -10.23 8.37 9.96
C LEU A 194 -10.87 9.58 10.66
N THR A 195 -10.14 10.17 11.61
CA THR A 195 -10.49 11.46 12.24
C THR A 195 -9.99 12.64 11.42
N ASP A 196 -8.83 12.50 10.76
CA ASP A 196 -8.23 13.52 9.90
C ASP A 196 -8.19 13.06 8.46
N THR A 197 -8.56 13.95 7.54
CA THR A 197 -8.58 13.68 6.09
C THR A 197 -7.36 14.26 5.41
N GLU A 198 -7.16 13.89 4.15
CA GLU A 198 -6.07 14.38 3.31
C GLU A 198 -6.01 15.93 3.24
N ALA A 199 -7.18 16.58 3.20
CA ALA A 199 -7.29 18.05 3.17
C ALA A 199 -6.77 18.74 4.44
N THR A 200 -6.76 18.06 5.58
CA THR A 200 -6.32 18.63 6.87
C THR A 200 -4.86 18.37 7.19
N ILE A 201 -4.22 17.40 6.53
CA ILE A 201 -2.87 16.91 6.87
C ILE A 201 -1.80 17.17 5.80
N ARG A 202 -2.17 17.62 4.61
CA ARG A 202 -1.24 18.05 3.54
C ARG A 202 -0.97 19.55 3.62
N PHE A 203 0.30 19.93 3.38
CA PHE A 203 0.59 21.29 2.93
C PHE A 203 0.12 21.42 1.48
N ASN A 204 -0.66 22.44 1.22
CA ASN A 204 -1.04 22.88 -0.12
C ASN A 204 0.03 23.82 -0.70
#